data_564af7055a7517631f95ddcca47db2c6
#
_entry.id   564af7055a7517631f95ddcca47db2c6
#
_cell.length_a   1.000
_cell.length_b   1.000
_cell.length_c   1.000
_cell.angle_alpha   90.00
_cell.angle_beta   90.00
_cell.angle_gamma   90.00
#
_symmetry.space_group_name_H-M   'P 1'
#
loop_
_entity.id
_entity.type
_entity.pdbx_description
1 polymer ?
#
loop_
_entity_poly.entity_id
_entity_poly.type
_entity_poly.pdbx_seq_one_letter_code
_entity_poly.pdbx_strand_id
1 'polypeptide(L)'
;MTRKLDLNLLLALDALMTERNVTRAAARLQTSQPALSAQLVRLRAMFDDPLLVAGSRGMTPTPRALEIAPRLSELIGEFRAIVQPDHFDPLTSEATIQIGSPDAMHNGLAASFATWAERAPNIRLAFIPLTRLNKPDIDQRMATGQLDLLLTVLSMMPERLHTRHVSTESFVCALRGDHPFNKRVMSMEDLCALTHVIVSPMGGSFVGDIDAALAEHGMARKVVASVPSFMLATNILYESDFAAVFPRTLALSLGSTLKLFELPVPIPTGKIAVGWHERTHRSPPHKWFREQLIDVFLQRKRADEPAKVIPGARIRPR
;
A
#
# COMPACT_ATOMS: atom_id res chain seq x y z
N MET A 1 29.41 -30.73 -22.12
CA MET A 1 28.36 -30.27 -23.05
C MET A 1 27.04 -30.26 -22.29
N THR A 2 26.51 -29.10 -21.97
CA THR A 2 25.19 -28.96 -21.31
C THR A 2 24.12 -29.36 -22.33
N ARG A 3 23.54 -30.54 -22.20
CA ARG A 3 22.37 -30.94 -23.00
C ARG A 3 21.28 -29.92 -22.74
N LYS A 4 20.77 -29.27 -23.79
CA LYS A 4 19.68 -28.29 -23.70
C LYS A 4 18.46 -29.01 -23.13
N LEU A 5 18.13 -28.74 -21.87
CA LEU A 5 17.00 -29.34 -21.17
C LEU A 5 15.70 -28.77 -21.76
N ASP A 6 14.83 -29.64 -22.27
CA ASP A 6 13.52 -29.28 -22.82
C ASP A 6 12.44 -29.68 -21.80
N LEU A 7 11.90 -28.71 -21.08
CA LEU A 7 10.85 -28.93 -20.04
C LEU A 7 9.61 -29.65 -20.61
N ASN A 8 9.30 -29.44 -21.91
CA ASN A 8 8.17 -30.14 -22.53
C ASN A 8 8.36 -31.64 -22.56
N LEU A 9 9.62 -32.12 -22.64
CA LEU A 9 9.91 -33.56 -22.55
C LEU A 9 9.61 -34.11 -21.15
N LEU A 10 9.89 -33.37 -20.11
CA LEU A 10 9.57 -33.77 -18.72
C LEU A 10 8.06 -33.83 -18.48
N LEU A 11 7.30 -32.85 -18.98
CA LEU A 11 5.82 -32.86 -18.94
C LEU A 11 5.26 -34.04 -19.75
N ALA A 12 5.88 -34.37 -20.91
CA ALA A 12 5.49 -35.52 -21.71
C ALA A 12 5.73 -36.84 -20.96
N LEU A 13 6.88 -36.97 -20.28
CA LEU A 13 7.18 -38.16 -19.47
C LEU A 13 6.19 -38.33 -18.32
N ASP A 14 5.90 -37.28 -17.56
CA ASP A 14 4.91 -37.33 -16.48
C ASP A 14 3.52 -37.77 -16.97
N ALA A 15 3.05 -37.18 -18.08
CA ALA A 15 1.78 -37.59 -18.68
C ALA A 15 1.78 -39.04 -19.15
N LEU A 16 2.84 -39.50 -19.77
CA LEU A 16 2.99 -40.89 -20.22
C LEU A 16 3.04 -41.88 -19.04
N MET A 17 3.76 -41.56 -17.97
CA MET A 17 3.84 -42.36 -16.74
C MET A 17 2.49 -42.48 -16.07
N THR A 18 1.73 -41.38 -16.03
CA THR A 18 0.39 -41.32 -15.41
C THR A 18 -0.64 -42.12 -16.23
N GLU A 19 -0.73 -41.82 -17.52
CA GLU A 19 -1.77 -42.37 -18.42
C GLU A 19 -1.47 -43.78 -18.91
N ARG A 20 -0.20 -44.17 -18.95
CA ARG A 20 0.27 -45.45 -19.53
C ARG A 20 -0.34 -45.75 -20.92
N ASN A 21 -0.65 -44.71 -21.66
CA ASN A 21 -1.27 -44.73 -22.98
C ASN A 21 -0.94 -43.45 -23.72
N VAL A 22 -0.31 -43.57 -24.92
CA VAL A 22 0.16 -42.41 -25.68
C VAL A 22 -0.98 -41.51 -26.13
N THR A 23 -2.11 -42.10 -26.55
CA THR A 23 -3.26 -41.32 -27.01
C THR A 23 -3.90 -40.52 -25.90
N ARG A 24 -4.10 -41.11 -24.70
CA ARG A 24 -4.63 -40.41 -23.52
C ARG A 24 -3.65 -39.34 -23.01
N ALA A 25 -2.37 -39.66 -22.98
CA ALA A 25 -1.34 -38.69 -22.60
C ALA A 25 -1.26 -37.50 -23.57
N ALA A 26 -1.40 -37.74 -24.87
CA ALA A 26 -1.47 -36.68 -25.87
C ALA A 26 -2.72 -35.78 -25.65
N ALA A 27 -3.87 -36.37 -25.43
CA ALA A 27 -5.10 -35.61 -25.12
C ALA A 27 -4.93 -34.75 -23.83
N ARG A 28 -4.36 -35.31 -22.77
CA ARG A 28 -4.08 -34.59 -21.51
C ARG A 28 -3.16 -33.38 -21.72
N LEU A 29 -2.17 -33.50 -22.62
CA LEU A 29 -1.22 -32.43 -22.97
C LEU A 29 -1.71 -31.50 -24.09
N GLN A 30 -2.92 -31.71 -24.59
CA GLN A 30 -3.48 -30.95 -25.72
C GLN A 30 -2.57 -30.95 -26.95
N THR A 31 -1.96 -32.11 -27.21
CA THR A 31 -1.06 -32.33 -28.35
C THR A 31 -1.51 -33.52 -29.23
N SER A 32 -0.88 -33.70 -30.36
CA SER A 32 -1.17 -34.86 -31.22
C SER A 32 -0.40 -36.12 -30.75
N GLN A 33 -0.99 -37.30 -30.96
CA GLN A 33 -0.32 -38.57 -30.68
C GLN A 33 1.04 -38.74 -31.42
N PRO A 34 1.20 -38.34 -32.71
CA PRO A 34 2.49 -38.40 -33.39
C PRO A 34 3.53 -37.49 -32.73
N ALA A 35 3.13 -36.28 -32.31
CA ALA A 35 4.04 -35.34 -31.61
C ALA A 35 4.52 -35.94 -30.28
N LEU A 36 3.62 -36.51 -29.47
CA LEU A 36 3.98 -37.13 -28.19
C LEU A 36 4.85 -38.37 -28.41
N SER A 37 4.59 -39.17 -29.46
CA SER A 37 5.44 -40.33 -29.85
C SER A 37 6.87 -39.88 -30.20
N ALA A 38 7.01 -38.77 -30.94
CA ALA A 38 8.34 -38.20 -31.23
C ALA A 38 9.06 -37.70 -29.95
N GLN A 39 8.32 -37.12 -29.00
CA GLN A 39 8.88 -36.76 -27.70
C GLN A 39 9.32 -38.00 -26.88
N LEU A 40 8.57 -39.09 -26.90
CA LEU A 40 8.97 -40.35 -26.28
C LEU A 40 10.26 -40.93 -26.86
N VAL A 41 10.46 -40.84 -28.18
CA VAL A 41 11.74 -41.25 -28.83
C VAL A 41 12.90 -40.38 -28.29
N ARG A 42 12.72 -39.07 -28.18
CA ARG A 42 13.74 -38.17 -27.65
C ARG A 42 14.02 -38.46 -26.14
N LEU A 43 12.99 -38.78 -25.37
CA LEU A 43 13.12 -39.17 -23.94
C LEU A 43 13.91 -40.44 -23.78
N ARG A 44 13.65 -41.47 -24.61
CA ARG A 44 14.42 -42.72 -24.63
C ARG A 44 15.91 -42.50 -24.89
N ALA A 45 16.23 -41.66 -25.87
CA ALA A 45 17.61 -41.26 -26.16
C ALA A 45 18.24 -40.41 -25.04
N MET A 46 17.44 -39.62 -24.31
CA MET A 46 17.91 -38.79 -23.19
C MET A 46 18.29 -39.62 -21.98
N PHE A 47 17.47 -40.62 -21.64
CA PHE A 47 17.63 -41.45 -20.43
C PHE A 47 18.38 -42.75 -20.73
N ASP A 48 18.67 -43.03 -21.98
CA ASP A 48 19.24 -44.32 -22.48
C ASP A 48 18.44 -45.52 -21.93
N ASP A 49 17.10 -45.39 -21.96
CA ASP A 49 16.14 -46.36 -21.41
C ASP A 49 14.85 -46.32 -22.23
N PRO A 50 14.19 -47.45 -22.50
CA PRO A 50 12.87 -47.48 -23.15
C PRO A 50 11.78 -46.73 -22.45
N LEU A 51 11.90 -46.48 -21.14
CA LEU A 51 11.00 -45.80 -20.21
C LEU A 51 9.61 -46.46 -20.12
N LEU A 52 8.97 -46.70 -21.25
CA LEU A 52 7.68 -47.38 -21.36
C LEU A 52 7.73 -48.37 -22.54
N VAL A 53 7.37 -49.62 -22.25
CA VAL A 53 7.29 -50.70 -23.23
C VAL A 53 5.85 -51.14 -23.47
N ALA A 54 5.54 -51.77 -24.59
CA ALA A 54 4.20 -52.28 -24.86
C ALA A 54 3.83 -53.38 -23.87
N GLY A 55 2.64 -53.28 -23.29
CA GLY A 55 2.05 -54.21 -22.36
C GLY A 55 0.67 -54.68 -22.82
N SER A 56 0.08 -55.65 -22.17
CA SER A 56 -1.22 -56.25 -22.53
C SER A 56 -2.42 -55.25 -22.38
N ARG A 57 -2.27 -54.22 -21.58
CA ARG A 57 -3.34 -53.22 -21.31
C ARG A 57 -2.87 -51.76 -21.51
N GLY A 58 -1.92 -51.55 -22.40
CA GLY A 58 -1.30 -50.25 -22.65
C GLY A 58 0.23 -50.30 -22.56
N MET A 59 0.83 -49.28 -21.95
CA MET A 59 2.29 -49.24 -21.78
C MET A 59 2.68 -49.55 -20.32
N THR A 60 3.77 -50.31 -20.17
CA THR A 60 4.34 -50.68 -18.87
C THR A 60 5.64 -49.92 -18.63
N PRO A 61 5.79 -49.20 -17.50
CA PRO A 61 7.02 -48.51 -17.18
C PRO A 61 8.19 -49.48 -16.91
N THR A 62 9.39 -49.08 -17.31
CA THR A 62 10.63 -49.80 -16.93
C THR A 62 10.98 -49.53 -15.47
N PRO A 63 11.83 -50.36 -14.82
CA PRO A 63 12.32 -50.08 -13.47
C PRO A 63 12.94 -48.67 -13.37
N ARG A 64 13.69 -48.26 -14.36
CA ARG A 64 14.31 -46.91 -14.42
C ARG A 64 13.26 -45.81 -14.45
N ALA A 65 12.20 -45.96 -15.24
CA ALA A 65 11.10 -45.01 -15.29
C ALA A 65 10.38 -44.92 -13.91
N LEU A 66 10.20 -46.03 -13.22
CA LEU A 66 9.60 -46.04 -11.86
C LEU A 66 10.46 -45.33 -10.82
N GLU A 67 11.80 -45.43 -10.93
CA GLU A 67 12.73 -44.70 -10.07
C GLU A 67 12.66 -43.19 -10.29
N ILE A 68 12.48 -42.75 -11.55
CA ILE A 68 12.44 -41.35 -11.93
C ILE A 68 11.10 -40.70 -11.56
N ALA A 69 9.99 -41.43 -11.70
CA ALA A 69 8.64 -40.91 -11.61
C ALA A 69 8.34 -40.07 -10.34
N PRO A 70 8.71 -40.47 -9.13
CA PRO A 70 8.42 -39.67 -7.92
C PRO A 70 9.10 -38.30 -7.98
N ARG A 71 10.41 -38.27 -8.32
CA ARG A 71 11.17 -37.01 -8.42
C ARG A 71 10.66 -36.10 -9.53
N LEU A 72 10.25 -36.70 -10.67
CA LEU A 72 9.66 -35.96 -11.77
C LEU A 72 8.34 -35.31 -11.38
N SER A 73 7.48 -36.04 -10.69
CA SER A 73 6.18 -35.55 -10.21
C SER A 73 6.32 -34.39 -9.24
N GLU A 74 7.28 -34.50 -8.30
CA GLU A 74 7.63 -33.43 -7.36
C GLU A 74 8.07 -32.17 -8.08
N LEU A 75 9.06 -32.27 -8.98
CA LEU A 75 9.55 -31.13 -9.77
C LEU A 75 8.46 -30.45 -10.61
N ILE A 76 7.56 -31.25 -11.22
CA ILE A 76 6.45 -30.69 -12.00
C ILE A 76 5.43 -30.02 -11.07
N GLY A 77 5.21 -30.55 -9.87
CA GLY A 77 4.40 -29.94 -8.84
C GLY A 77 4.94 -28.56 -8.42
N GLU A 78 6.23 -28.48 -8.12
CA GLU A 78 6.91 -27.22 -7.81
C GLU A 78 6.84 -26.23 -8.98
N PHE A 79 7.08 -26.70 -10.21
CA PHE A 79 6.97 -25.84 -11.39
C PHE A 79 5.55 -25.29 -11.59
N ARG A 80 4.52 -26.12 -11.38
CA ARG A 80 3.12 -25.67 -11.44
C ARG A 80 2.81 -24.65 -10.35
N ALA A 81 3.33 -24.81 -9.14
CA ALA A 81 3.18 -23.86 -8.06
C ALA A 81 3.76 -22.47 -8.41
N ILE A 82 4.91 -22.44 -9.12
CA ILE A 82 5.51 -21.16 -9.59
C ILE A 82 4.63 -20.47 -10.65
N VAL A 83 3.96 -21.24 -11.52
CA VAL A 83 3.17 -20.68 -12.64
C VAL A 83 1.72 -20.37 -12.24
N GLN A 84 1.18 -21.12 -11.28
CA GLN A 84 -0.16 -20.82 -10.76
C GLN A 84 -0.11 -19.55 -9.89
N PRO A 85 -1.08 -18.63 -10.05
CA PRO A 85 -1.20 -17.52 -9.12
C PRO A 85 -1.36 -18.07 -7.70
N ASP A 86 -0.51 -17.63 -6.77
CA ASP A 86 -0.68 -17.97 -5.37
C ASP A 86 -2.11 -17.62 -4.94
N HIS A 87 -2.78 -18.59 -4.35
CA HIS A 87 -4.07 -18.33 -3.73
C HIS A 87 -3.83 -17.44 -2.51
N PHE A 88 -4.05 -16.14 -2.68
CA PHE A 88 -3.89 -15.19 -1.60
C PHE A 88 -4.98 -15.41 -0.55
N ASP A 89 -4.55 -15.77 0.64
CA ASP A 89 -5.36 -15.77 1.85
C ASP A 89 -4.70 -14.83 2.86
N PRO A 90 -5.36 -13.74 3.29
CA PRO A 90 -4.79 -12.80 4.24
C PRO A 90 -4.30 -13.45 5.54
N LEU A 91 -4.95 -14.54 6.00
CA LEU A 91 -4.61 -15.21 7.25
C LEU A 91 -3.30 -15.99 7.18
N THR A 92 -2.90 -16.47 6.00
CA THR A 92 -1.75 -17.36 5.83
C THR A 92 -0.63 -16.77 4.98
N SER A 93 -0.96 -15.82 4.09
CA SER A 93 0.01 -15.23 3.17
C SER A 93 0.99 -14.31 3.88
N GLU A 94 2.27 -14.43 3.54
CA GLU A 94 3.35 -13.59 4.06
C GLU A 94 3.70 -12.47 3.08
N ALA A 95 3.84 -11.24 3.57
CA ALA A 95 4.34 -10.12 2.81
C ALA A 95 4.90 -9.03 3.73
N THR A 96 5.78 -8.19 3.18
CA THR A 96 6.14 -6.92 3.82
C THR A 96 5.75 -5.80 2.86
N ILE A 97 4.94 -4.84 3.33
CA ILE A 97 4.45 -3.73 2.53
C ILE A 97 5.09 -2.44 3.06
N GLN A 98 5.82 -1.75 2.20
CA GLN A 98 6.52 -0.51 2.50
C GLN A 98 5.66 0.69 2.09
N ILE A 99 5.28 1.52 3.07
CA ILE A 99 4.34 2.62 2.89
C ILE A 99 5.07 3.94 3.09
N GLY A 100 5.26 4.70 2.02
CA GLY A 100 5.80 6.06 2.10
C GLY A 100 4.71 7.04 2.54
N SER A 101 4.90 7.75 3.67
CA SER A 101 3.92 8.74 4.13
C SER A 101 4.50 9.73 5.14
N PRO A 102 3.95 10.96 5.23
CA PRO A 102 4.22 11.86 6.35
C PRO A 102 3.66 11.33 7.67
N ASP A 103 4.27 11.70 8.78
CA ASP A 103 3.87 11.29 10.13
C ASP A 103 2.43 11.71 10.50
N ALA A 104 1.97 12.85 10.01
CA ALA A 104 0.59 13.30 10.22
C ALA A 104 -0.47 12.28 9.76
N MET A 105 -0.16 11.47 8.75
CA MET A 105 -1.06 10.45 8.22
C MET A 105 -1.14 9.20 9.12
N HIS A 106 -0.09 8.93 9.89
CA HIS A 106 0.02 7.72 10.73
C HIS A 106 -0.99 7.71 11.88
N ASN A 107 -1.18 8.84 12.56
CA ASN A 107 -2.14 8.93 13.66
C ASN A 107 -3.56 8.55 13.23
N GLY A 108 -3.90 8.94 12.01
CA GLY A 108 -5.17 8.54 11.41
C GLY A 108 -5.31 7.03 11.21
N LEU A 109 -4.24 6.28 11.11
CA LEU A 109 -4.25 4.84 10.85
C LEU A 109 -4.12 4.00 12.13
N ALA A 110 -3.69 4.59 13.25
CA ALA A 110 -3.35 3.88 14.49
C ALA A 110 -4.46 2.92 14.96
N ALA A 111 -5.72 3.35 14.94
CA ALA A 111 -6.87 2.53 15.34
C ALA A 111 -7.10 1.31 14.42
N SER A 112 -6.56 1.32 13.21
CA SER A 112 -6.74 0.23 12.23
C SER A 112 -5.67 -0.86 12.33
N PHE A 113 -4.55 -0.59 13.04
CA PHE A 113 -3.42 -1.54 13.12
C PHE A 113 -3.81 -2.86 13.78
N ALA A 114 -4.55 -2.83 14.90
CA ALA A 114 -5.01 -4.04 15.59
C ALA A 114 -5.88 -4.90 14.65
N THR A 115 -6.85 -4.27 13.99
CA THR A 115 -7.73 -4.96 13.03
C THR A 115 -6.95 -5.55 11.85
N TRP A 116 -5.96 -4.86 11.33
CA TRP A 116 -5.13 -5.38 10.24
C TRP A 116 -4.28 -6.56 10.70
N ALA A 117 -3.68 -6.49 11.89
CA ALA A 117 -2.88 -7.58 12.46
C ALA A 117 -3.72 -8.84 12.71
N GLU A 118 -4.98 -8.69 13.15
CA GLU A 118 -5.90 -9.82 13.31
C GLU A 118 -6.30 -10.45 11.97
N ARG A 119 -6.56 -9.63 10.94
CA ARG A 119 -7.02 -10.08 9.62
C ARG A 119 -5.91 -10.59 8.71
N ALA A 120 -4.66 -10.19 8.96
CA ALA A 120 -3.51 -10.56 8.15
C ALA A 120 -2.24 -10.65 9.03
N PRO A 121 -2.14 -11.66 9.92
CA PRO A 121 -1.12 -11.75 10.96
C PRO A 121 0.31 -11.85 10.43
N ASN A 122 0.49 -12.34 9.21
CA ASN A 122 1.80 -12.53 8.58
C ASN A 122 2.17 -11.41 7.60
N ILE A 123 1.30 -10.39 7.42
CA ILE A 123 1.61 -9.22 6.63
C ILE A 123 2.24 -8.15 7.54
N ARG A 124 3.47 -7.78 7.26
CA ARG A 124 4.21 -6.74 7.98
C ARG A 124 4.12 -5.40 7.25
N LEU A 125 3.92 -4.33 8.00
CA LEU A 125 3.83 -2.96 7.47
C LEU A 125 5.05 -2.16 7.92
N ALA A 126 5.74 -1.53 6.98
CA ALA A 126 6.85 -0.64 7.24
C ALA A 126 6.49 0.78 6.77
N PHE A 127 6.41 1.74 7.70
CA PHE A 127 6.17 3.14 7.37
C PHE A 127 7.50 3.85 7.15
N ILE A 128 7.67 4.39 5.95
CA ILE A 128 8.89 5.04 5.50
C ILE A 128 8.64 6.55 5.42
N PRO A 129 9.41 7.36 6.15
CA PRO A 129 9.25 8.80 6.09
C PRO A 129 9.65 9.34 4.70
N LEU A 130 8.87 10.31 4.21
CA LEU A 130 9.11 10.97 2.93
C LEU A 130 10.02 12.19 3.04
N THR A 131 10.66 12.39 4.19
CA THR A 131 11.51 13.56 4.45
C THR A 131 12.61 13.71 3.39
N ARG A 132 12.70 14.90 2.81
CA ARG A 132 13.66 15.26 1.75
C ARG A 132 13.56 14.48 0.44
N LEU A 133 12.46 13.74 0.22
CA LEU A 133 12.23 13.07 -1.05
C LEU A 133 11.41 13.97 -1.99
N ASN A 134 11.93 14.20 -3.18
CA ASN A 134 11.19 14.83 -4.28
C ASN A 134 10.40 13.78 -5.10
N LYS A 135 9.57 14.21 -6.07
CA LYS A 135 8.80 13.28 -6.91
C LYS A 135 9.65 12.27 -7.68
N PRO A 136 10.78 12.62 -8.32
CA PRO A 136 11.66 11.66 -8.96
C PRO A 136 12.23 10.61 -8.01
N ASP A 137 12.63 11.00 -6.78
CA ASP A 137 13.13 10.05 -5.79
C ASP A 137 12.05 9.05 -5.36
N ILE A 138 10.83 9.54 -5.16
CA ILE A 138 9.66 8.71 -4.83
C ILE A 138 9.36 7.75 -5.99
N ASP A 139 9.31 8.24 -7.24
CA ASP A 139 9.05 7.42 -8.42
C ASP A 139 10.06 6.28 -8.56
N GLN A 140 11.35 6.59 -8.39
CA GLN A 140 12.42 5.59 -8.41
C GLN A 140 12.25 4.54 -7.31
N ARG A 141 11.96 4.94 -6.07
CA ARG A 141 11.75 4.01 -4.95
C ARG A 141 10.53 3.12 -5.16
N MET A 142 9.46 3.65 -5.73
CA MET A 142 8.27 2.88 -6.10
C MET A 142 8.58 1.87 -7.21
N ALA A 143 9.34 2.26 -8.23
CA ALA A 143 9.73 1.38 -9.33
C ALA A 143 10.67 0.25 -8.88
N THR A 144 11.60 0.52 -7.96
CA THR A 144 12.61 -0.44 -7.47
C THR A 144 12.13 -1.30 -6.28
N GLY A 145 10.94 -1.06 -5.74
CA GLY A 145 10.41 -1.84 -4.61
C GLY A 145 10.87 -1.40 -3.24
N GLN A 146 11.48 -0.24 -3.13
CA GLN A 146 11.79 0.38 -1.83
C GLN A 146 10.57 1.05 -1.19
N LEU A 147 9.53 1.29 -1.99
CA LEU A 147 8.19 1.68 -1.57
C LEU A 147 7.16 0.88 -2.38
N ASP A 148 6.09 0.44 -1.74
CA ASP A 148 4.98 -0.29 -2.37
C ASP A 148 3.72 0.55 -2.49
N LEU A 149 3.46 1.36 -1.47
CA LEU A 149 2.35 2.31 -1.41
C LEU A 149 2.86 3.69 -1.03
N LEU A 150 2.21 4.71 -1.56
CA LEU A 150 2.44 6.10 -1.22
C LEU A 150 1.14 6.70 -0.67
N LEU A 151 1.17 7.24 0.53
CA LEU A 151 0.06 7.98 1.13
C LEU A 151 0.52 9.42 1.38
N THR A 152 0.08 10.35 0.54
CA THR A 152 0.52 11.75 0.61
C THR A 152 -0.46 12.69 -0.08
N VAL A 153 -0.14 13.99 -0.10
CA VAL A 153 -0.91 14.98 -0.86
C VAL A 153 -0.74 14.76 -2.37
N LEU A 154 -1.81 14.95 -3.11
CA LEU A 154 -1.84 14.71 -4.57
C LEU A 154 -0.76 15.51 -5.33
N SER A 155 -0.40 16.70 -4.83
CA SER A 155 0.66 17.52 -5.41
C SER A 155 2.05 16.87 -5.36
N MET A 156 2.29 15.94 -4.43
CA MET A 156 3.53 15.17 -4.30
C MET A 156 3.49 13.82 -5.04
N MET A 157 2.35 13.45 -5.63
CA MET A 157 2.19 12.18 -6.33
C MET A 157 2.93 12.20 -7.67
N PRO A 158 3.83 11.23 -7.96
CA PRO A 158 4.40 11.03 -9.29
C PRO A 158 3.33 10.67 -10.33
N GLU A 159 3.46 11.17 -11.56
CA GLU A 159 2.44 11.01 -12.61
C GLU A 159 2.28 9.57 -13.10
N ARG A 160 3.34 8.76 -12.99
CA ARG A 160 3.35 7.35 -13.44
C ARG A 160 2.63 6.39 -12.50
N LEU A 161 2.27 6.84 -11.30
CA LEU A 161 1.61 5.99 -10.33
C LEU A 161 0.10 5.91 -10.59
N HIS A 162 -0.46 4.74 -10.40
CA HIS A 162 -1.89 4.63 -10.15
C HIS A 162 -2.22 5.42 -8.90
N THR A 163 -3.27 6.24 -8.97
CA THR A 163 -3.59 7.16 -7.88
C THR A 163 -5.09 7.11 -7.58
N ARG A 164 -5.43 7.07 -6.29
CA ARG A 164 -6.80 7.19 -5.81
C ARG A 164 -6.89 8.28 -4.75
N HIS A 165 -7.67 9.31 -5.02
CA HIS A 165 -8.03 10.33 -4.03
C HIS A 165 -8.89 9.68 -2.93
N VAL A 166 -8.56 9.95 -1.66
CA VAL A 166 -9.24 9.33 -0.50
C VAL A 166 -9.88 10.34 0.44
N SER A 167 -9.27 11.52 0.62
CA SER A 167 -9.83 12.59 1.47
C SER A 167 -9.29 13.95 1.08
N THR A 168 -9.93 14.99 1.60
CA THR A 168 -9.44 16.37 1.52
C THR A 168 -9.15 16.84 2.93
N GLU A 169 -7.94 17.36 3.16
CA GLU A 169 -7.47 17.82 4.45
C GLU A 169 -7.54 19.34 4.51
N SER A 170 -8.13 19.88 5.57
CA SER A 170 -8.09 21.29 5.92
C SER A 170 -7.12 21.52 7.07
N PHE A 171 -6.86 22.78 7.40
CA PHE A 171 -5.89 23.13 8.42
C PHE A 171 -6.52 24.00 9.50
N VAL A 172 -5.98 23.91 10.71
CA VAL A 172 -6.38 24.67 11.88
C VAL A 172 -5.15 25.23 12.59
N CYS A 173 -5.31 26.32 13.32
CA CYS A 173 -4.31 26.75 14.28
C CYS A 173 -4.48 25.96 15.58
N ALA A 174 -3.39 25.35 16.04
CA ALA A 174 -3.33 24.55 17.26
C ALA A 174 -2.47 25.25 18.32
N LEU A 175 -2.97 25.26 19.55
CA LEU A 175 -2.29 25.71 20.77
C LEU A 175 -2.42 24.62 21.82
N ARG A 176 -1.54 24.59 22.85
CA ARG A 176 -1.75 23.68 23.99
C ARG A 176 -3.10 23.92 24.68
N GLY A 177 -3.65 22.90 25.32
CA GLY A 177 -5.03 22.94 25.88
C GLY A 177 -5.26 23.99 26.94
N ASP A 178 -4.27 24.33 27.74
CA ASP A 178 -4.28 25.35 28.79
C ASP A 178 -3.60 26.68 28.39
N HIS A 179 -3.36 26.88 27.08
CA HIS A 179 -2.79 28.12 26.54
C HIS A 179 -3.60 29.37 27.01
N PRO A 180 -2.93 30.47 27.37
CA PRO A 180 -3.61 31.68 27.91
C PRO A 180 -4.52 32.39 26.90
N PHE A 181 -4.40 32.11 25.59
CA PHE A 181 -5.33 32.63 24.60
C PHE A 181 -6.74 32.08 24.86
N ASN A 182 -7.69 32.98 25.15
CA ASN A 182 -9.05 32.64 25.65
C ASN A 182 -10.19 33.16 24.77
N LYS A 183 -9.90 33.77 23.61
CA LYS A 183 -10.93 34.20 22.67
C LYS A 183 -11.59 32.97 21.99
N ARG A 184 -12.86 33.14 21.60
CA ARG A 184 -13.60 32.07 20.88
C ARG A 184 -13.23 31.96 19.39
N VAL A 185 -12.81 33.09 18.81
CA VAL A 185 -12.41 33.21 17.38
C VAL A 185 -11.05 33.88 17.36
N MET A 186 -10.19 33.39 16.49
CA MET A 186 -8.85 33.91 16.26
C MET A 186 -8.89 34.87 15.07
N SER A 187 -8.51 36.13 15.29
CA SER A 187 -8.33 37.11 14.18
C SER A 187 -6.96 36.96 13.52
N MET A 188 -6.73 37.65 12.41
CA MET A 188 -5.40 37.70 11.76
C MET A 188 -4.35 38.33 12.69
N GLU A 189 -4.73 39.39 13.39
CA GLU A 189 -3.87 40.07 14.36
C GLU A 189 -3.52 39.14 15.52
N ASP A 190 -4.50 38.36 16.03
CA ASP A 190 -4.28 37.37 17.10
C ASP A 190 -3.29 36.28 16.63
N LEU A 191 -3.51 35.76 15.42
CA LEU A 191 -2.62 34.75 14.84
C LEU A 191 -1.18 35.28 14.68
N CYS A 192 -1.04 36.51 14.18
CA CYS A 192 0.27 37.14 13.98
C CYS A 192 0.96 37.54 15.29
N ALA A 193 0.20 37.79 16.37
CA ALA A 193 0.76 38.10 17.70
C ALA A 193 1.37 36.88 18.40
N LEU A 194 0.97 35.66 18.01
CA LEU A 194 1.52 34.42 18.57
C LEU A 194 2.92 34.13 18.01
N THR A 195 3.68 33.38 18.78
CA THR A 195 4.96 32.80 18.30
C THR A 195 4.69 31.42 17.72
N HIS A 196 5.23 31.14 16.54
CA HIS A 196 4.89 29.94 15.80
C HIS A 196 6.05 28.95 15.63
N VAL A 197 5.70 27.66 15.59
CA VAL A 197 6.50 26.58 15.06
C VAL A 197 5.90 26.18 13.71
N ILE A 198 6.72 26.01 12.68
CA ILE A 198 6.29 25.50 11.36
C ILE A 198 6.75 24.06 11.17
N VAL A 199 5.89 23.21 10.59
CA VAL A 199 6.28 21.89 10.14
C VAL A 199 6.69 21.96 8.67
N SER A 200 7.94 21.61 8.40
CA SER A 200 8.55 21.58 7.07
C SER A 200 9.17 20.20 6.80
N PRO A 201 8.41 19.23 6.24
CA PRO A 201 8.89 17.88 6.01
C PRO A 201 10.09 17.81 5.05
N MET A 202 10.20 18.76 4.12
CA MET A 202 11.36 18.89 3.22
C MET A 202 12.59 19.49 3.91
N GLY A 203 12.39 20.07 5.11
CA GLY A 203 13.41 20.62 5.99
C GLY A 203 13.71 22.10 5.79
N GLY A 204 13.72 22.85 6.89
CA GLY A 204 14.33 24.18 7.01
C GLY A 204 13.54 25.36 6.46
N SER A 205 12.32 25.19 5.91
CA SER A 205 11.49 26.33 5.53
C SER A 205 10.89 27.00 6.78
N PHE A 206 10.91 28.32 6.82
CA PHE A 206 10.23 29.14 7.81
C PHE A 206 8.97 29.82 7.22
N VAL A 207 8.58 29.46 5.99
CA VAL A 207 7.43 30.00 5.26
C VAL A 207 6.57 28.85 4.76
N GLY A 208 5.25 28.96 4.86
CA GLY A 208 4.26 28.02 4.37
C GLY A 208 3.05 28.73 3.74
N ASP A 209 2.02 27.97 3.35
CA ASP A 209 0.84 28.49 2.65
C ASP A 209 0.13 29.63 3.41
N ILE A 210 0.09 29.57 4.74
CA ILE A 210 -0.51 30.62 5.55
C ILE A 210 0.28 31.93 5.52
N ASP A 211 1.60 31.85 5.34
CA ASP A 211 2.44 33.06 5.26
C ASP A 211 2.20 33.79 3.96
N ALA A 212 1.95 33.09 2.86
CA ALA A 212 1.53 33.69 1.59
C ALA A 212 0.17 34.37 1.72
N ALA A 213 -0.81 33.72 2.36
CA ALA A 213 -2.14 34.27 2.59
C ALA A 213 -2.12 35.51 3.52
N LEU A 214 -1.29 35.52 4.56
CA LEU A 214 -1.10 36.69 5.43
C LEU A 214 -0.43 37.86 4.69
N ALA A 215 0.54 37.59 3.82
CA ALA A 215 1.25 38.59 3.04
C ALA A 215 0.31 39.37 2.10
N GLU A 216 -0.74 38.74 1.55
CA GLU A 216 -1.78 39.40 0.76
C GLU A 216 -2.51 40.51 1.56
N HIS A 217 -2.51 40.41 2.90
CA HIS A 217 -3.08 41.40 3.81
C HIS A 217 -2.02 42.30 4.46
N GLY A 218 -0.76 42.24 3.97
CA GLY A 218 0.34 43.03 4.55
C GLY A 218 0.75 42.59 5.96
N MET A 219 0.41 41.34 6.35
CA MET A 219 0.67 40.80 7.69
C MET A 219 1.70 39.68 7.64
N ALA A 220 2.37 39.46 8.76
CA ALA A 220 3.35 38.37 8.92
C ALA A 220 3.31 37.87 10.36
N ARG A 221 3.52 36.58 10.54
CA ARG A 221 3.68 35.94 11.84
C ARG A 221 5.14 35.69 12.20
N LYS A 222 5.44 35.57 13.50
CA LYS A 222 6.75 35.24 14.00
C LYS A 222 6.96 33.73 14.07
N VAL A 223 7.78 33.16 13.20
CA VAL A 223 8.15 31.74 13.24
C VAL A 223 9.55 31.61 13.87
N VAL A 224 9.65 30.87 14.97
CA VAL A 224 10.92 30.69 15.74
C VAL A 224 11.57 29.34 15.53
N ALA A 225 10.84 28.33 15.07
CA ALA A 225 11.39 27.01 14.78
C ALA A 225 10.71 26.38 13.55
N SER A 226 11.53 25.66 12.77
CA SER A 226 11.10 24.83 11.68
C SER A 226 11.45 23.38 12.00
N VAL A 227 10.43 22.50 12.05
CA VAL A 227 10.58 21.09 12.47
C VAL A 227 10.16 20.14 11.36
N PRO A 228 10.75 18.93 11.28
CA PRO A 228 10.48 18.01 10.18
C PRO A 228 9.19 17.19 10.34
N SER A 229 8.55 17.22 11.52
CA SER A 229 7.44 16.34 11.83
C SER A 229 6.36 17.03 12.69
N PHE A 230 5.11 16.64 12.48
CA PHE A 230 3.98 17.12 13.27
C PHE A 230 4.02 16.62 14.72
N MET A 231 4.55 15.40 14.95
CA MET A 231 4.69 14.87 16.30
C MET A 231 5.69 15.68 17.12
N LEU A 232 6.80 16.11 16.53
CA LEU A 232 7.74 17.01 17.21
C LEU A 232 7.11 18.38 17.47
N ALA A 233 6.36 18.93 16.51
CA ALA A 233 5.63 20.17 16.72
C ALA A 233 4.61 20.04 17.87
N THR A 234 3.89 18.91 17.96
CA THR A 234 2.96 18.61 19.05
C THR A 234 3.66 18.64 20.42
N ASN A 235 4.82 17.99 20.55
CA ASN A 235 5.58 18.00 21.80
C ASN A 235 6.04 19.42 22.19
N ILE A 236 6.46 20.23 21.20
CA ILE A 236 6.84 21.65 21.45
C ILE A 236 5.62 22.45 21.92
N LEU A 237 4.43 22.24 21.32
CA LEU A 237 3.22 22.94 21.76
C LEU A 237 2.87 22.60 23.21
N TYR A 238 3.03 21.36 23.67
CA TYR A 238 2.76 20.98 25.05
C TYR A 238 3.61 21.71 26.08
N GLU A 239 4.85 22.03 25.71
CA GLU A 239 5.84 22.63 26.60
C GLU A 239 5.98 24.17 26.40
N SER A 240 5.12 24.80 25.56
CA SER A 240 5.28 26.22 25.23
C SER A 240 3.95 26.91 24.92
N ASP A 241 3.96 28.25 24.90
CA ASP A 241 2.88 29.09 24.39
C ASP A 241 3.02 29.33 22.87
N PHE A 242 3.57 28.38 22.15
CA PHE A 242 3.67 28.50 20.70
C PHE A 242 2.39 28.04 20.01
N ALA A 243 2.24 28.49 18.77
CA ALA A 243 1.18 28.11 17.86
C ALA A 243 1.76 27.30 16.70
N ALA A 244 0.96 26.41 16.13
CA ALA A 244 1.30 25.76 14.88
C ALA A 244 0.05 25.56 14.01
N VAL A 245 0.23 25.52 12.69
CA VAL A 245 -0.83 25.16 11.74
C VAL A 245 -0.75 23.67 11.49
N PHE A 246 -1.83 22.95 11.84
CA PHE A 246 -1.92 21.51 11.77
C PHE A 246 -2.99 21.04 10.79
N PRO A 247 -2.81 19.88 10.15
CA PRO A 247 -3.91 19.16 9.52
C PRO A 247 -5.03 18.93 10.53
N ARG A 248 -6.27 19.28 10.18
CA ARG A 248 -7.43 19.19 11.09
C ARG A 248 -7.64 17.76 11.60
N THR A 249 -7.51 16.76 10.72
CA THR A 249 -7.67 15.35 11.11
C THR A 249 -6.68 14.95 12.19
N LEU A 250 -5.42 15.35 12.05
CA LEU A 250 -4.41 15.12 13.08
C LEU A 250 -4.76 15.87 14.38
N ALA A 251 -5.06 17.14 14.29
CA ALA A 251 -5.38 17.97 15.46
C ALA A 251 -6.56 17.42 16.25
N LEU A 252 -7.62 16.97 15.58
CA LEU A 252 -8.79 16.33 16.20
C LEU A 252 -8.43 14.98 16.88
N SER A 253 -7.52 14.21 16.31
CA SER A 253 -7.09 12.92 16.89
C SER A 253 -6.29 13.08 18.20
N LEU A 254 -5.72 14.26 18.45
CA LEU A 254 -5.02 14.59 19.68
C LEU A 254 -5.99 15.04 20.81
N GLY A 255 -7.27 15.19 20.48
CA GLY A 255 -8.33 15.44 21.46
C GLY A 255 -8.20 16.76 22.21
N SER A 256 -8.64 16.78 23.46
CA SER A 256 -8.68 17.99 24.32
C SER A 256 -7.31 18.48 24.79
N THR A 257 -6.22 17.81 24.40
CA THR A 257 -4.86 18.25 24.71
C THR A 257 -4.45 19.52 23.96
N LEU A 258 -5.19 19.85 22.89
CA LEU A 258 -5.01 21.05 22.10
C LEU A 258 -6.28 21.90 22.07
N LYS A 259 -6.11 23.23 22.05
CA LYS A 259 -7.13 24.20 21.62
C LYS A 259 -6.99 24.41 20.13
N LEU A 260 -8.09 24.29 19.39
CA LEU A 260 -8.12 24.40 17.93
C LEU A 260 -8.92 25.62 17.50
N PHE A 261 -8.39 26.37 16.53
CA PHE A 261 -9.02 27.55 15.97
C PHE A 261 -9.07 27.46 14.46
N GLU A 262 -10.18 27.90 13.88
CA GLU A 262 -10.24 28.11 12.44
C GLU A 262 -9.20 29.16 12.02
N LEU A 263 -8.57 28.96 10.87
CA LEU A 263 -7.64 29.94 10.35
C LEU A 263 -8.41 31.19 9.89
N PRO A 264 -7.94 32.39 10.27
CA PRO A 264 -8.63 33.63 9.88
C PRO A 264 -8.43 34.02 8.40
N VAL A 265 -7.58 33.30 7.69
CA VAL A 265 -7.34 33.43 6.25
C VAL A 265 -7.49 32.06 5.57
N PRO A 266 -8.05 32.00 4.34
CA PRO A 266 -8.16 30.77 3.61
C PRO A 266 -6.77 30.33 3.14
N ILE A 267 -6.46 29.05 3.31
CA ILE A 267 -5.28 28.41 2.69
C ILE A 267 -5.72 27.21 1.86
N PRO A 268 -4.93 26.78 0.86
CA PRO A 268 -5.24 25.62 0.06
C PRO A 268 -5.46 24.37 0.90
N THR A 269 -6.50 23.61 0.58
CA THR A 269 -6.72 22.28 1.19
C THR A 269 -5.83 21.24 0.54
N GLY A 270 -5.34 20.30 1.34
CA GLY A 270 -4.56 19.16 0.85
C GLY A 270 -5.46 18.04 0.33
N LYS A 271 -5.37 17.69 -0.96
CA LYS A 271 -6.02 16.48 -1.48
C LYS A 271 -5.15 15.26 -1.16
N ILE A 272 -5.60 14.38 -0.26
CA ILE A 272 -4.88 13.17 0.15
C ILE A 272 -5.18 12.04 -0.81
N ALA A 273 -4.15 11.34 -1.24
CA ALA A 273 -4.28 10.25 -2.18
C ALA A 273 -3.38 9.07 -1.80
N VAL A 274 -3.82 7.87 -2.18
CA VAL A 274 -3.03 6.64 -2.17
C VAL A 274 -2.51 6.40 -3.58
N GLY A 275 -1.19 6.19 -3.70
CA GLY A 275 -0.51 5.88 -4.95
C GLY A 275 0.18 4.52 -4.91
N TRP A 276 0.29 3.84 -6.06
CA TRP A 276 1.03 2.58 -6.21
C TRP A 276 1.56 2.40 -7.63
N HIS A 277 2.65 1.66 -7.75
CA HIS A 277 3.28 1.38 -9.03
C HIS A 277 2.63 0.18 -9.73
N GLU A 278 2.72 0.11 -11.09
CA GLU A 278 2.19 -1.00 -11.88
C GLU A 278 2.72 -2.37 -11.41
N ARG A 279 3.98 -2.46 -10.94
CA ARG A 279 4.58 -3.71 -10.44
C ARG A 279 3.77 -4.38 -9.31
N THR A 280 3.05 -3.58 -8.47
CA THR A 280 2.22 -4.09 -7.37
C THR A 280 0.72 -4.04 -7.67
N HIS A 281 0.34 -3.54 -8.86
CA HIS A 281 -1.06 -3.34 -9.21
C HIS A 281 -1.88 -4.63 -9.11
N ARG A 282 -1.33 -5.74 -9.63
CA ARG A 282 -1.97 -7.06 -9.65
C ARG A 282 -1.54 -7.98 -8.51
N SER A 283 -0.56 -7.59 -7.69
CA SER A 283 -0.08 -8.39 -6.55
C SER A 283 -1.19 -8.52 -5.49
N PRO A 284 -1.65 -9.74 -5.16
CA PRO A 284 -2.81 -9.93 -4.29
C PRO A 284 -2.64 -9.34 -2.88
N PRO A 285 -1.50 -9.51 -2.15
CA PRO A 285 -1.33 -8.91 -0.83
C PRO A 285 -1.31 -7.39 -0.88
N HIS A 286 -0.65 -6.78 -1.89
CA HIS A 286 -0.61 -5.33 -2.05
C HIS A 286 -1.99 -4.76 -2.41
N LYS A 287 -2.75 -5.45 -3.26
CA LYS A 287 -4.12 -5.07 -3.60
C LYS A 287 -5.02 -5.10 -2.38
N TRP A 288 -4.98 -6.19 -1.62
CA TRP A 288 -5.78 -6.34 -0.41
C TRP A 288 -5.50 -5.23 0.59
N PHE A 289 -4.23 -5.01 0.94
CA PHE A 289 -3.87 -3.99 1.92
C PHE A 289 -4.19 -2.58 1.43
N ARG A 290 -3.99 -2.29 0.16
CA ARG A 290 -4.37 -1.01 -0.46
C ARG A 290 -5.86 -0.73 -0.31
N GLU A 291 -6.70 -1.73 -0.51
CA GLU A 291 -8.15 -1.62 -0.33
C GLU A 291 -8.49 -1.35 1.14
N GLN A 292 -7.88 -2.08 2.09
CA GLN A 292 -8.04 -1.83 3.51
C GLN A 292 -7.63 -0.39 3.90
N LEU A 293 -6.50 0.08 3.39
CA LEU A 293 -6.01 1.44 3.64
C LEU A 293 -7.00 2.49 3.11
N ILE A 294 -7.47 2.33 1.90
CA ILE A 294 -8.45 3.23 1.27
C ILE A 294 -9.76 3.26 2.06
N ASP A 295 -10.25 2.11 2.48
CA ASP A 295 -11.51 1.99 3.22
C ASP A 295 -11.49 2.74 4.56
N VAL A 296 -10.35 2.76 5.26
CA VAL A 296 -10.19 3.56 6.50
C VAL A 296 -10.48 5.04 6.25
N PHE A 297 -9.97 5.61 5.16
CA PHE A 297 -10.23 7.02 4.82
C PHE A 297 -11.66 7.26 4.37
N LEU A 298 -12.25 6.35 3.60
CA LEU A 298 -13.62 6.47 3.13
C LEU A 298 -14.65 6.36 4.27
N GLN A 299 -14.41 5.50 5.25
CA GLN A 299 -15.27 5.35 6.43
C GLN A 299 -15.24 6.61 7.28
N ARG A 300 -14.07 7.23 7.49
CA ARG A 300 -13.94 8.50 8.21
C ARG A 300 -14.68 9.63 7.52
N LYS A 301 -14.54 9.75 6.21
CA LYS A 301 -15.28 10.77 5.45
C LYS A 301 -16.79 10.65 5.67
N ARG A 302 -17.33 9.44 5.78
CA ARG A 302 -18.77 9.21 6.08
C ARG A 302 -19.15 9.59 7.51
N ALA A 303 -18.23 9.40 8.46
CA ALA A 303 -18.45 9.76 9.86
C ALA A 303 -18.39 11.28 10.07
N ASP A 304 -17.56 11.99 9.31
CA ASP A 304 -17.38 13.45 9.36
C ASP A 304 -18.42 14.22 8.53
N GLU A 305 -19.18 13.56 7.65
CA GLU A 305 -20.33 14.18 6.97
C GLU A 305 -21.44 14.40 8.03
N PRO A 306 -21.85 15.67 8.32
CA PRO A 306 -22.96 15.91 9.25
C PRO A 306 -24.18 15.15 8.74
N ALA A 307 -24.80 14.36 9.64
CA ALA A 307 -26.04 13.66 9.33
C ALA A 307 -26.96 14.63 8.60
N LYS A 308 -27.39 14.30 7.36
CA LYS A 308 -28.29 15.13 6.58
C LYS A 308 -29.47 15.48 7.47
N VAL A 309 -29.52 16.73 7.93
CA VAL A 309 -30.69 17.28 8.62
C VAL A 309 -31.83 17.17 7.60
N ILE A 310 -32.77 16.27 7.86
CA ILE A 310 -33.99 16.17 7.07
C ILE A 310 -34.76 17.47 7.33
N PRO A 311 -34.94 18.37 6.36
CA PRO A 311 -35.74 19.56 6.57
C PRO A 311 -37.20 19.13 6.70
N GLY A 312 -37.80 19.30 7.89
CA GLY A 312 -39.25 19.22 8.02
C GLY A 312 -39.82 18.23 9.04
N ALA A 313 -39.43 18.32 10.31
CA ALA A 313 -40.30 17.88 11.38
C ALA A 313 -40.84 19.13 12.11
N ARG A 314 -42.02 19.63 11.73
CA ARG A 314 -42.77 20.62 12.51
C ARG A 314 -43.12 19.95 13.83
N ILE A 315 -42.49 20.40 14.89
CA ILE A 315 -42.93 20.14 16.27
C ILE A 315 -44.22 20.96 16.47
N ARG A 316 -45.37 20.29 16.59
CA ARG A 316 -46.60 20.93 17.08
C ARG A 316 -46.45 21.12 18.58
N PRO A 317 -46.71 22.33 19.13
CA PRO A 317 -46.75 22.54 20.54
C PRO A 317 -48.05 21.90 21.10
N ARG A 318 -47.90 21.25 22.25
CA ARG A 318 -49.01 21.00 23.20
C ARG A 318 -49.02 22.09 24.24
#